data_98b34dda787897b999e9ab1b0f5603a0
#
_entry.id   98b34dda787897b999e9ab1b0f5603a0
#
_cell.length_a   1.000
_cell.length_b   1.000
_cell.length_c   1.000
_cell.angle_alpha   90.00
_cell.angle_beta   90.00
_cell.angle_gamma   90.00
#
_symmetry.space_group_name_H-M   'P 1'
#
loop_
_entity.id
_entity.type
_entity.pdbx_description
1 polymer ?
#
loop_
_entity_poly.entity_id
_entity_poly.type
_entity_poly.pdbx_seq_one_letter_code
_entity_poly.pdbx_strand_id
1 'polypeptide(L)'
;MNLFDLSGEVAVVIGATGVLGGGLAEGLAEAGAKVAVLGRNEERGLARVKAITAKGSQAAFFSCDASSRESLAAAHKKIEAQLGVPTILVNAAGGNDPKVTVTAENPFENIPLAALNANFDLNLIGGAFLP
;
A
#
# COMPACT_ATOMS: atom_id res chain seq x y z
N MET A 1 8.08 3.47 -29.40
CA MET A 1 7.83 2.54 -28.26
C MET A 1 8.16 3.28 -26.98
N ASN A 2 7.20 3.43 -26.07
CA ASN A 2 7.45 3.95 -24.73
C ASN A 2 7.64 2.76 -23.77
N LEU A 3 8.86 2.51 -23.33
CA LEU A 3 9.22 1.38 -22.47
C LEU A 3 8.57 1.45 -21.07
N PHE A 4 8.06 2.61 -20.68
CA PHE A 4 7.44 2.85 -19.37
C PHE A 4 5.93 3.10 -19.49
N ASP A 5 5.32 2.81 -20.64
CA ASP A 5 3.89 2.91 -20.82
C ASP A 5 3.17 1.73 -20.12
N LEU A 6 2.32 2.06 -19.15
CA LEU A 6 1.52 1.11 -18.39
C LEU A 6 0.03 1.19 -18.78
N SER A 7 -0.29 1.72 -19.96
CA SER A 7 -1.65 1.80 -20.46
C SER A 7 -2.29 0.40 -20.54
N GLY A 8 -3.45 0.25 -19.91
CA GLY A 8 -4.15 -1.04 -19.84
C GLY A 8 -3.83 -1.88 -18.59
N GLU A 9 -2.75 -1.56 -17.88
CA GLU A 9 -2.37 -2.24 -16.63
C GLU A 9 -3.23 -1.78 -15.44
N VAL A 10 -3.39 -2.65 -14.45
CA VAL A 10 -4.04 -2.36 -13.18
C VAL A 10 -3.02 -2.53 -12.05
N ALA A 11 -2.67 -1.43 -11.41
CA ALA A 11 -1.69 -1.41 -10.33
C ALA A 11 -2.39 -1.34 -8.97
N VAL A 12 -2.06 -2.26 -8.08
CA VAL A 12 -2.48 -2.26 -6.68
C VAL A 12 -1.33 -1.74 -5.83
N VAL A 13 -1.56 -0.67 -5.08
CA VAL A 13 -0.57 -0.08 -4.18
C VAL A 13 -1.07 -0.16 -2.75
N ILE A 14 -0.52 -1.10 -1.97
CA ILE A 14 -0.83 -1.28 -0.56
C ILE A 14 0.02 -0.31 0.25
N GLY A 15 -0.62 0.48 1.11
CA GLY A 15 0.05 1.58 1.81
C GLY A 15 0.10 2.90 1.02
N ALA A 16 -0.72 3.03 -0.02
CA ALA A 16 -0.79 4.23 -0.86
C ALA A 16 -1.34 5.48 -0.15
N THR A 17 -1.86 5.33 1.06
CA THR A 17 -2.25 6.45 1.94
C THR A 17 -1.05 7.13 2.61
N GLY A 18 0.13 6.50 2.58
CA GLY A 18 1.39 7.06 3.08
C GLY A 18 2.10 7.95 2.05
N VAL A 19 3.23 8.53 2.46
CA VAL A 19 4.02 9.43 1.61
C VAL A 19 4.65 8.66 0.45
N LEU A 20 5.44 7.62 0.76
CA LEU A 20 6.16 6.84 -0.26
C LEU A 20 5.19 6.07 -1.16
N GLY A 21 4.28 5.29 -0.57
CA GLY A 21 3.28 4.54 -1.33
C GLY A 21 2.38 5.45 -2.17
N GLY A 22 2.05 6.63 -1.67
CA GLY A 22 1.31 7.64 -2.42
C GLY A 22 2.06 8.16 -3.64
N GLY A 23 3.35 8.46 -3.50
CA GLY A 23 4.20 8.87 -4.61
C GLY A 23 4.32 7.79 -5.69
N LEU A 24 4.48 6.51 -5.27
CA LEU A 24 4.49 5.38 -6.20
C LEU A 24 3.15 5.23 -6.93
N ALA A 25 2.02 5.38 -6.23
CA ALA A 25 0.69 5.33 -6.84
C ALA A 25 0.49 6.42 -7.90
N GLU A 26 0.93 7.65 -7.61
CA GLU A 26 0.89 8.75 -8.59
C GLU A 26 1.77 8.48 -9.80
N GLY A 27 3.01 8.02 -9.60
CA GLY A 27 3.92 7.70 -10.70
C GLY A 27 3.41 6.60 -11.63
N LEU A 28 2.81 5.53 -11.07
CA LEU A 28 2.18 4.45 -11.86
C LEU A 28 0.98 4.98 -12.66
N ALA A 29 0.18 5.86 -12.04
CA ALA A 29 -0.95 6.48 -12.71
C ALA A 29 -0.51 7.43 -13.85
N GLU A 30 0.56 8.19 -13.66
CA GLU A 30 1.16 9.05 -14.68
C GLU A 30 1.74 8.23 -15.85
N ALA A 31 2.20 7.01 -15.58
CA ALA A 31 2.64 6.06 -16.60
C ALA A 31 1.47 5.37 -17.34
N GLY A 32 0.21 5.62 -16.97
CA GLY A 32 -0.98 5.14 -17.67
C GLY A 32 -1.73 4.00 -16.98
N ALA A 33 -1.24 3.47 -15.86
CA ALA A 33 -1.94 2.42 -15.13
C ALA A 33 -3.23 2.94 -14.46
N LYS A 34 -4.24 2.09 -14.37
CA LYS A 34 -5.36 2.27 -13.42
C LYS A 34 -4.87 1.90 -12.04
N VAL A 35 -5.08 2.76 -11.03
CA VAL A 35 -4.48 2.55 -9.71
C VAL A 35 -5.52 2.26 -8.64
N ALA A 36 -5.39 1.12 -7.99
CA ALA A 36 -6.08 0.80 -6.75
C ALA A 36 -5.25 1.33 -5.56
N VAL A 37 -5.78 2.34 -4.88
CA VAL A 37 -5.19 2.95 -3.69
C VAL A 37 -5.67 2.19 -2.47
N LEU A 38 -4.81 1.40 -1.81
CA LEU A 38 -5.15 0.59 -0.65
C LEU A 38 -4.55 1.16 0.64
N GLY A 39 -5.34 1.14 1.69
CA GLY A 39 -4.93 1.54 3.03
C GLY A 39 -6.09 1.55 4.01
N ARG A 40 -5.79 1.81 5.29
CA ARG A 40 -6.79 1.83 6.37
C ARG A 40 -7.45 3.20 6.56
N ASN A 41 -6.79 4.26 6.12
CA ASN A 41 -7.29 5.63 6.30
C ASN A 41 -8.02 6.10 5.05
N GLU A 42 -9.34 6.15 5.12
CA GLU A 42 -10.21 6.51 3.99
C GLU A 42 -10.01 7.96 3.54
N GLU A 43 -9.90 8.91 4.46
CA GLU A 43 -9.71 10.32 4.13
C GLU A 43 -8.44 10.55 3.30
N ARG A 44 -7.31 9.98 3.75
CA ARG A 44 -6.05 10.04 3.01
C ARG A 44 -6.13 9.29 1.67
N GLY A 45 -6.84 8.16 1.65
CA GLY A 45 -7.04 7.38 0.43
C GLY A 45 -7.82 8.15 -0.62
N LEU A 46 -8.93 8.76 -0.23
CA LEU A 46 -9.75 9.59 -1.12
C LEU A 46 -9.01 10.85 -1.58
N ALA A 47 -8.22 11.47 -0.71
CA ALA A 47 -7.38 12.60 -1.09
C ALA A 47 -6.34 12.18 -2.16
N ARG A 48 -5.75 10.99 -2.04
CA ARG A 48 -4.81 10.44 -3.03
C ARG A 48 -5.51 10.17 -4.37
N VAL A 49 -6.67 9.54 -4.35
CA VAL A 49 -7.49 9.33 -5.55
C VAL A 49 -7.80 10.64 -6.23
N LYS A 50 -8.20 11.66 -5.48
CA LYS A 50 -8.48 13.00 -6.02
C LYS A 50 -7.25 13.62 -6.70
N ALA A 51 -6.07 13.48 -6.10
CA ALA A 51 -4.81 13.98 -6.68
C ALA A 51 -4.47 13.29 -8.01
N ILE A 52 -4.67 11.96 -8.08
CA ILE A 52 -4.44 11.18 -9.29
C ILE A 52 -5.45 11.53 -10.40
N THR A 53 -6.73 11.57 -10.05
CA THR A 53 -7.80 11.81 -11.04
C THR A 53 -7.80 13.24 -11.56
N ALA A 54 -7.36 14.21 -10.76
CA ALA A 54 -7.18 15.61 -11.19
C ALA A 54 -6.14 15.76 -12.33
N LYS A 55 -5.22 14.80 -12.47
CA LYS A 55 -4.23 14.74 -13.55
C LYS A 55 -4.72 13.95 -14.78
N GLY A 56 -5.99 13.50 -14.78
CA GLY A 56 -6.61 12.77 -15.89
C GLY A 56 -6.41 11.24 -15.84
N SER A 57 -5.77 10.71 -14.79
CA SER A 57 -5.56 9.27 -14.61
C SER A 57 -6.74 8.62 -13.86
N GLN A 58 -6.84 7.29 -13.92
CA GLN A 58 -7.90 6.53 -13.24
C GLN A 58 -7.39 5.93 -11.93
N ALA A 59 -8.10 6.19 -10.83
CA ALA A 59 -7.82 5.59 -9.53
C ALA A 59 -9.09 5.40 -8.71
N ALA A 60 -9.06 4.43 -7.80
CA ALA A 60 -10.10 4.21 -6.80
C ALA A 60 -9.50 3.79 -5.45
N PHE A 61 -10.16 4.15 -4.36
CA PHE A 61 -9.76 3.77 -3.01
C PHE A 61 -10.47 2.50 -2.56
N PHE A 62 -9.71 1.61 -1.94
CA PHE A 62 -10.22 0.39 -1.31
C PHE A 62 -9.66 0.30 0.10
N SER A 63 -10.55 0.32 1.10
CA SER A 63 -10.15 0.09 2.49
C SER A 63 -9.61 -1.32 2.64
N CYS A 64 -8.40 -1.45 3.17
CA CYS A 64 -7.71 -2.72 3.29
C CYS A 64 -6.73 -2.71 4.47
N ASP A 65 -6.79 -3.78 5.27
CA ASP A 65 -5.75 -4.12 6.24
C ASP A 65 -4.84 -5.18 5.62
N ALA A 66 -3.59 -4.80 5.36
CA ALA A 66 -2.59 -5.69 4.77
C ALA A 66 -2.23 -6.90 5.67
N SER A 67 -2.53 -6.83 6.96
CA SER A 67 -2.32 -7.92 7.91
C SER A 67 -3.46 -8.93 7.94
N SER A 68 -4.54 -8.70 7.19
CA SER A 68 -5.73 -9.55 7.14
C SER A 68 -5.93 -10.15 5.75
N ARG A 69 -5.78 -11.47 5.64
CA ARG A 69 -6.03 -12.22 4.39
C ARG A 69 -7.46 -12.03 3.87
N GLU A 70 -8.42 -11.96 4.79
CA GLU A 70 -9.83 -11.75 4.44
C GLU A 70 -10.05 -10.34 3.86
N SER A 71 -9.43 -9.32 4.48
CA SER A 71 -9.48 -7.94 4.00
C SER A 71 -8.85 -7.80 2.60
N LEU A 72 -7.71 -8.44 2.39
CA LEU A 72 -7.04 -8.48 1.09
C LEU A 72 -7.91 -9.15 0.02
N ALA A 73 -8.50 -10.32 0.33
CA ALA A 73 -9.36 -11.04 -0.60
C ALA A 73 -10.63 -10.24 -0.95
N ALA A 74 -11.21 -9.54 0.03
CA ALA A 74 -12.36 -8.67 -0.21
C ALA A 74 -12.01 -7.45 -1.08
N ALA A 75 -10.86 -6.83 -0.84
CA ALA A 75 -10.35 -5.73 -1.66
C ALA A 75 -10.06 -6.20 -3.09
N HIS A 76 -9.41 -7.35 -3.28
CA HIS A 76 -9.12 -7.94 -4.60
C HIS A 76 -10.39 -8.08 -5.46
N LYS A 77 -11.45 -8.68 -4.92
CA LYS A 77 -12.73 -8.83 -5.64
C LYS A 77 -13.33 -7.49 -6.09
N LYS A 78 -13.26 -6.46 -5.22
CA LYS A 78 -13.76 -5.13 -5.57
C LYS A 78 -12.90 -4.45 -6.64
N ILE A 79 -11.58 -4.64 -6.59
CA ILE A 79 -10.65 -4.11 -7.58
C ILE A 79 -10.93 -4.73 -8.95
N GLU A 80 -11.05 -6.06 -9.02
CA GLU A 80 -11.39 -6.75 -10.27
C GLU A 80 -12.69 -6.23 -10.89
N ALA A 81 -13.73 -6.04 -10.07
CA ALA A 81 -15.02 -5.56 -10.52
C ALA A 81 -14.98 -4.11 -11.03
N GLN A 82 -14.14 -3.24 -10.45
CA GLN A 82 -14.15 -1.80 -10.72
C GLN A 82 -13.05 -1.34 -11.68
N LEU A 83 -11.86 -1.89 -11.59
CA LEU A 83 -10.69 -1.48 -12.36
C LEU A 83 -10.20 -2.54 -13.36
N GLY A 84 -10.47 -3.81 -13.08
CA GLY A 84 -9.99 -4.96 -13.85
C GLY A 84 -9.01 -5.83 -13.06
N VAL A 85 -8.50 -6.86 -13.71
CA VAL A 85 -7.57 -7.82 -13.11
C VAL A 85 -6.24 -7.13 -12.77
N PRO A 86 -5.77 -7.19 -11.51
CA PRO A 86 -4.47 -6.64 -11.13
C PRO A 86 -3.31 -7.32 -11.86
N THR A 87 -2.40 -6.53 -12.41
CA THR A 87 -1.21 -6.98 -13.11
C THR A 87 0.08 -6.48 -12.45
N ILE A 88 -0.03 -5.44 -11.60
CA ILE A 88 1.09 -4.84 -10.86
C ILE A 88 0.73 -4.79 -9.39
N LEU A 89 1.63 -5.25 -8.51
CA LEU A 89 1.50 -5.14 -7.07
C LEU A 89 2.68 -4.37 -6.49
N VAL A 90 2.37 -3.34 -5.71
CA VAL A 90 3.36 -2.58 -4.93
C VAL A 90 3.04 -2.71 -3.45
N ASN A 91 3.91 -3.38 -2.71
CA ASN A 91 3.85 -3.49 -1.27
C ASN A 91 4.61 -2.32 -0.62
N ALA A 92 3.88 -1.28 -0.23
CA ALA A 92 4.42 -0.10 0.46
C ALA A 92 3.85 0.06 1.88
N ALA A 93 3.12 -0.94 2.38
CA ALA A 93 2.71 -0.98 3.76
C ALA A 93 3.89 -1.39 4.64
N GLY A 94 4.09 -0.66 5.72
CA GLY A 94 5.17 -0.91 6.66
C GLY A 94 5.34 0.27 7.61
N GLY A 95 6.24 0.12 8.55
CA GLY A 95 6.56 1.16 9.51
C GLY A 95 7.57 0.68 10.54
N ASN A 96 8.08 1.60 11.33
CA ASN A 96 8.96 1.31 12.44
C ASN A 96 8.29 1.73 13.75
N ASP A 97 8.29 0.83 14.73
CA ASP A 97 7.88 1.15 16.09
C ASP A 97 9.14 1.65 16.86
N PRO A 98 9.10 2.85 17.46
CA PRO A 98 10.20 3.33 18.30
C PRO A 98 10.61 2.37 19.41
N LYS A 99 9.68 1.53 19.90
CA LYS A 99 9.95 0.51 20.93
C LYS A 99 10.91 -0.58 20.47
N VAL A 100 11.04 -0.81 19.16
CA VAL A 100 11.98 -1.80 18.59
C VAL A 100 13.20 -1.16 17.97
N THR A 101 13.36 0.16 18.13
CA THR A 101 14.55 0.88 17.68
C THR A 101 15.58 0.90 18.81
N VAL A 102 16.77 0.40 18.51
CA VAL A 102 17.90 0.46 19.47
C VAL A 102 18.44 1.88 19.52
N THR A 103 18.48 2.45 20.72
CA THR A 103 19.08 3.74 21.04
C THR A 103 19.89 3.65 22.32
N ALA A 104 20.55 4.72 22.71
CA ALA A 104 21.26 4.77 24.00
C ALA A 104 20.29 4.58 25.20
N GLU A 105 19.06 5.08 25.08
CA GLU A 105 18.02 4.96 26.11
C GLU A 105 17.21 3.66 26.02
N ASN A 106 17.25 2.99 24.88
CA ASN A 106 16.54 1.73 24.61
C ASN A 106 17.50 0.69 24.02
N PRO A 107 18.36 0.06 24.84
CA PRO A 107 19.30 -0.96 24.39
C PRO A 107 18.56 -2.23 23.95
N PHE A 108 19.22 -3.04 23.13
CA PHE A 108 18.63 -4.23 22.50
C PHE A 108 17.94 -5.18 23.48
N GLU A 109 18.55 -5.41 24.63
CA GLU A 109 18.03 -6.30 25.68
C GLU A 109 16.71 -5.82 26.31
N ASN A 110 16.35 -4.57 26.13
CA ASN A 110 15.11 -3.99 26.67
C ASN A 110 13.98 -3.99 25.65
N ILE A 111 14.21 -4.46 24.41
CA ILE A 111 13.17 -4.51 23.39
C ILE A 111 12.08 -5.49 23.81
N PRO A 112 10.81 -5.05 23.93
CA PRO A 112 9.71 -5.95 24.28
C PRO A 112 9.44 -6.93 23.12
N LEU A 113 9.42 -8.24 23.41
CA LEU A 113 9.16 -9.28 22.40
C LEU A 113 7.83 -9.05 21.65
N ALA A 114 6.79 -8.61 22.37
CA ALA A 114 5.50 -8.31 21.74
C ALA A 114 5.58 -7.18 20.70
N ALA A 115 6.37 -6.12 20.97
CA ALA A 115 6.59 -5.04 20.01
C ALA A 115 7.42 -5.49 18.81
N LEU A 116 8.43 -6.34 19.04
CA LEU A 116 9.22 -6.95 17.97
C LEU A 116 8.34 -7.82 17.04
N ASN A 117 7.53 -8.70 17.62
CA ASN A 117 6.60 -9.53 16.85
C ASN A 117 5.62 -8.69 16.04
N ALA A 118 5.02 -7.65 16.64
CA ALA A 118 4.11 -6.75 15.93
C ALA A 118 4.81 -6.02 14.76
N ASN A 119 6.09 -5.69 14.91
CA ASN A 119 6.88 -5.08 13.83
C ASN A 119 7.13 -6.07 12.69
N PHE A 120 7.43 -7.34 12.98
CA PHE A 120 7.52 -8.40 11.98
C PHE A 120 6.18 -8.67 11.29
N ASP A 121 5.09 -8.72 12.04
CA ASP A 121 3.75 -8.90 11.49
C ASP A 121 3.39 -7.79 10.52
N LEU A 122 3.70 -6.55 10.85
CA LEU A 122 3.46 -5.42 9.96
C LEU A 122 4.34 -5.47 8.69
N ASN A 123 5.66 -5.61 8.86
CA ASN A 123 6.62 -5.38 7.77
C ASN A 123 6.89 -6.62 6.93
N LEU A 124 6.84 -7.82 7.51
CA LEU A 124 7.08 -9.06 6.78
C LEU A 124 5.77 -9.75 6.41
N ILE A 125 4.89 -10.00 7.37
CA ILE A 125 3.66 -10.76 7.09
C ILE A 125 2.69 -9.89 6.27
N GLY A 126 2.31 -8.72 6.78
CA GLY A 126 1.39 -7.81 6.11
C GLY A 126 2.01 -7.01 4.98
N GLY A 127 3.32 -6.75 5.05
CA GLY A 127 4.04 -5.94 4.06
C GLY A 127 4.55 -6.72 2.85
N ALA A 128 4.67 -8.05 2.93
CA ALA A 128 5.27 -8.84 1.86
C ALA A 128 4.62 -10.20 1.61
N PHE A 129 4.19 -10.90 2.66
CA PHE A 129 3.79 -12.31 2.53
C PHE A 129 2.31 -12.50 2.19
N LEU A 130 1.41 -11.71 2.78
CA LEU A 130 -0.04 -11.85 2.57
C LEU A 130 -0.56 -11.22 1.28
N PRO A 131 -0.06 -10.04 0.86
CA PRO A 131 -0.52 -9.39 -0.38
C PRO A 131 -0.31 -10.19 -1.65
#